data_cab636edbeb1839b0fd7b7921826b120
#
_entry.id   cab636edbeb1839b0fd7b7921826b120
#
_cell.length_a   1.000
_cell.length_b   1.000
_cell.length_c   1.000
_cell.angle_alpha   90.00
_cell.angle_beta   90.00
_cell.angle_gamma   90.00
#
_symmetry.space_group_name_H-M   'P 1'
#
loop_
_entity.id
_entity.type
_entity.pdbx_description
1 polymer ?
#
loop_
_entity_poly.entity_id
_entity_poly.type
_entity_poly.pdbx_seq_one_letter_code
_entity_poly.pdbx_strand_id
1 'polypeptide(L)'
;MKITAEKRFWILAALVAAAAVVSVHAWMSRTGASARVQADSPAGAPASQKHGDEAFVVARADMPDTILVTGELQAARSREIRVPRIRSGFASAVTYLPLEGTKVKQGDRILEFDSSTLLTQKTEYERQLDEAKLKIKKTEADLHAQRMDLLIALDQAEMSVKVAKLYADIPKDLLPGNTYQKYQLDMEKAVLAKDKAKEQLANLDSSWQAQMALVELAKAQAELNLKRNDADIAALQIDAPQDGIVIYGDNWANNRKIQIGDTLFPGMPAVILPDLASLQVVGFVYDTELRSLAPGMRCELYLDAVPGRSWQGTIQSLTSVASRKSFASPHKVFRAIVQPDSVDPDVMKPGMTVRMEVPVSVVSDTVAIPREYLGLDVAGKYFVLKGTDRKAASAQSVTVGAFSDRLVQIVSGLKAGDRILKVQGVAEGTS
;
A
#
# COMPACT_ATOMS: atom_id res chain seq x y z
N MET A 1 -53.79 -35.40 -16.56
CA MET A 1 -52.39 -35.49 -16.07
C MET A 1 -51.72 -34.15 -16.37
N LYS A 2 -51.69 -33.22 -15.37
CA LYS A 2 -51.17 -31.85 -15.54
C LYS A 2 -49.68 -31.86 -15.30
N ILE A 3 -48.88 -31.61 -16.34
CA ILE A 3 -47.43 -31.46 -16.25
C ILE A 3 -47.17 -30.07 -15.66
N THR A 4 -46.55 -30.02 -14.48
CA THR A 4 -46.25 -28.80 -13.74
C THR A 4 -45.28 -27.89 -14.48
N ALA A 5 -45.38 -26.58 -14.33
CA ALA A 5 -44.62 -25.53 -15.04
C ALA A 5 -43.12 -25.71 -14.97
N GLU A 6 -42.59 -26.31 -13.90
CA GLU A 6 -41.16 -26.59 -13.73
C GLU A 6 -40.57 -27.58 -14.77
N LYS A 7 -41.33 -28.61 -15.13
CA LYS A 7 -40.83 -29.58 -16.15
C LYS A 7 -40.77 -28.99 -17.56
N ARG A 8 -41.59 -27.98 -17.85
CA ARG A 8 -41.58 -27.26 -19.15
C ARG A 8 -40.33 -26.35 -19.27
N PHE A 9 -39.90 -25.79 -18.15
CA PHE A 9 -38.70 -24.95 -18.13
C PHE A 9 -37.41 -25.75 -18.39
N TRP A 10 -37.30 -26.94 -17.82
CA TRP A 10 -36.12 -27.81 -18.03
C TRP A 10 -36.04 -28.43 -19.44
N ILE A 11 -37.20 -28.69 -20.07
CA ILE A 11 -37.25 -29.16 -21.46
C ILE A 11 -36.86 -28.07 -22.44
N LEU A 12 -37.24 -26.83 -22.20
CA LEU A 12 -36.83 -25.68 -23.02
C LEU A 12 -35.31 -25.37 -22.86
N ALA A 13 -34.79 -25.47 -21.64
CA ALA A 13 -33.36 -25.30 -21.39
C ALA A 13 -32.47 -26.36 -22.08
N ALA A 14 -32.93 -27.63 -22.10
CA ALA A 14 -32.24 -28.71 -22.79
C ALA A 14 -32.26 -28.55 -24.33
N LEU A 15 -33.36 -28.04 -24.91
CA LEU A 15 -33.44 -27.77 -26.36
C LEU A 15 -32.54 -26.61 -26.81
N VAL A 16 -32.39 -25.57 -26.01
CA VAL A 16 -31.49 -24.46 -26.28
C VAL A 16 -30.01 -24.88 -26.21
N ALA A 17 -29.66 -25.73 -25.24
CA ALA A 17 -28.30 -26.29 -25.11
C ALA A 17 -27.93 -27.20 -26.30
N ALA A 18 -28.89 -28.01 -26.79
CA ALA A 18 -28.68 -28.85 -27.96
C ALA A 18 -28.47 -28.06 -29.28
N ALA A 19 -29.19 -26.94 -29.44
CA ALA A 19 -29.04 -26.06 -30.59
C ALA A 19 -27.67 -25.33 -30.59
N ALA A 20 -27.13 -24.97 -29.41
CA ALA A 20 -25.80 -24.35 -29.29
C ALA A 20 -24.65 -25.29 -29.66
N VAL A 21 -24.75 -26.59 -29.32
CA VAL A 21 -23.72 -27.59 -29.66
C VAL A 21 -23.70 -27.86 -31.15
N VAL A 22 -24.84 -27.90 -31.84
CA VAL A 22 -24.92 -28.09 -33.30
C VAL A 22 -24.35 -26.89 -34.05
N SER A 23 -24.55 -25.66 -33.56
CA SER A 23 -24.00 -24.45 -34.21
C SER A 23 -22.48 -24.35 -34.10
N VAL A 24 -21.89 -24.80 -32.98
CA VAL A 24 -20.42 -24.82 -32.79
C VAL A 24 -19.76 -25.86 -33.67
N HIS A 25 -20.39 -27.05 -33.89
CA HIS A 25 -19.89 -28.10 -34.78
C HIS A 25 -19.95 -27.66 -36.26
N ALA A 26 -21.00 -26.96 -36.69
CA ALA A 26 -21.14 -26.44 -38.03
C ALA A 26 -20.18 -25.28 -38.36
N TRP A 27 -19.72 -24.55 -37.33
CA TRP A 27 -18.71 -23.51 -37.48
C TRP A 27 -17.29 -24.07 -37.61
N MET A 28 -16.97 -25.14 -36.85
CA MET A 28 -15.67 -25.82 -36.92
C MET A 28 -15.45 -26.60 -38.24
N SER A 29 -16.48 -27.01 -38.91
CA SER A 29 -16.37 -27.73 -40.21
C SER A 29 -16.26 -26.84 -41.42
N ARG A 30 -16.44 -25.53 -41.31
CA ARG A 30 -16.35 -24.54 -42.40
C ARG A 30 -15.02 -23.79 -42.52
N THR A 31 -14.06 -23.97 -41.61
CA THR A 31 -12.73 -23.31 -41.63
C THR A 31 -11.61 -24.19 -42.21
N GLY A 32 -11.92 -25.25 -42.85
CA GLY A 32 -10.97 -26.18 -43.49
C GLY A 32 -10.78 -25.95 -45.01
N ALA A 33 -10.78 -24.70 -45.48
CA ALA A 33 -10.37 -24.37 -46.84
C ALA A 33 -8.92 -23.87 -46.81
N SER A 34 -7.97 -24.75 -47.05
CA SER A 34 -6.57 -24.44 -47.35
C SER A 34 -6.46 -23.60 -48.60
N ALA A 35 -6.32 -22.29 -48.42
CA ALA A 35 -5.85 -21.42 -49.52
C ALA A 35 -4.35 -21.70 -49.73
N ARG A 36 -4.03 -22.40 -50.78
CA ARG A 36 -2.68 -22.42 -51.37
C ARG A 36 -2.37 -21.02 -51.85
N VAL A 37 -1.67 -20.23 -51.05
CA VAL A 37 -1.00 -19.02 -51.55
C VAL A 37 0.27 -19.51 -52.27
N GLN A 38 0.28 -19.36 -53.55
CA GLN A 38 1.43 -19.48 -54.42
C GLN A 38 2.32 -18.26 -54.11
N ALA A 39 3.36 -18.47 -53.31
CA ALA A 39 4.35 -17.40 -53.07
C ALA A 39 5.32 -17.41 -54.26
N ASP A 40 5.25 -16.39 -55.06
CA ASP A 40 6.32 -16.00 -55.97
C ASP A 40 7.59 -15.75 -55.13
N SER A 41 8.61 -16.53 -55.42
CA SER A 41 9.94 -16.37 -54.85
C SER A 41 10.62 -15.17 -55.50
N PRO A 42 11.02 -14.13 -54.75
CA PRO A 42 12.07 -13.28 -55.27
C PRO A 42 13.39 -14.06 -55.15
N ALA A 43 14.01 -14.20 -56.31
CA ALA A 43 15.39 -14.69 -56.43
C ALA A 43 16.32 -13.79 -55.61
N GLY A 44 17.09 -14.37 -54.66
CA GLY A 44 18.07 -13.66 -53.88
C GLY A 44 18.23 -14.09 -52.42
N ALA A 45 18.06 -15.41 -52.10
CA ALA A 45 18.60 -15.90 -50.85
C ALA A 45 20.13 -15.95 -50.99
N PRO A 46 20.91 -15.32 -50.11
CA PRO A 46 22.35 -15.56 -50.08
C PRO A 46 22.54 -17.03 -49.78
N ALA A 47 23.36 -17.67 -50.59
CA ALA A 47 23.78 -19.06 -50.46
C ALA A 47 24.11 -19.32 -48.98
N SER A 48 23.52 -20.40 -48.43
CA SER A 48 23.96 -21.04 -47.21
C SER A 48 25.49 -21.03 -47.19
N GLN A 49 26.05 -20.08 -46.41
CA GLN A 49 27.48 -20.09 -46.13
C GLN A 49 27.73 -21.42 -45.41
N LYS A 50 28.38 -22.34 -46.14
CA LYS A 50 29.10 -23.43 -45.54
C LYS A 50 29.93 -22.76 -44.46
N HIS A 51 29.65 -23.02 -43.17
CA HIS A 51 30.53 -22.73 -42.08
C HIS A 51 31.82 -23.48 -42.33
N GLY A 52 32.73 -22.83 -43.05
CA GLY A 52 34.10 -23.32 -43.15
C GLY A 52 34.65 -23.45 -41.73
N ASP A 53 35.53 -24.43 -41.56
CA ASP A 53 36.29 -24.58 -40.33
C ASP A 53 37.18 -23.33 -40.12
N GLU A 54 36.61 -22.26 -39.56
CA GLU A 54 37.37 -21.08 -39.20
C GLU A 54 38.26 -21.40 -38.03
N ALA A 55 39.55 -21.46 -38.31
CA ALA A 55 40.56 -21.62 -37.27
C ALA A 55 40.61 -20.39 -36.41
N PHE A 56 40.36 -20.54 -35.13
CA PHE A 56 40.51 -19.44 -34.14
C PHE A 56 41.99 -19.25 -33.84
N VAL A 57 42.48 -18.03 -33.96
CA VAL A 57 43.85 -17.68 -33.61
C VAL A 57 43.90 -17.33 -32.12
N VAL A 58 44.65 -18.10 -31.36
CA VAL A 58 44.82 -17.92 -29.92
C VAL A 58 45.55 -16.62 -29.67
N ALA A 59 44.90 -15.73 -28.95
CA ALA A 59 45.48 -14.45 -28.54
C ALA A 59 45.55 -14.36 -27.01
N ARG A 60 46.45 -13.51 -26.52
CA ARG A 60 46.36 -13.10 -25.12
C ARG A 60 45.26 -12.05 -25.00
N ALA A 61 44.41 -12.22 -24.05
CA ALA A 61 43.30 -11.30 -23.77
C ALA A 61 43.06 -11.26 -22.27
N ASP A 62 42.48 -10.18 -21.84
CA ASP A 62 41.92 -10.07 -20.50
C ASP A 62 40.61 -10.88 -20.45
N MET A 63 40.51 -11.75 -19.47
CA MET A 63 39.34 -12.58 -19.26
C MET A 63 38.57 -12.05 -18.03
N PRO A 64 37.51 -11.27 -18.24
CA PRO A 64 36.65 -10.85 -17.14
C PRO A 64 35.83 -12.06 -16.63
N ASP A 65 35.89 -12.27 -15.34
CA ASP A 65 34.97 -13.17 -14.65
C ASP A 65 33.82 -12.30 -14.12
N THR A 66 32.62 -12.59 -14.62
CA THR A 66 31.43 -11.77 -14.34
C THR A 66 30.38 -12.65 -13.68
N ILE A 67 29.91 -12.22 -12.53
CA ILE A 67 28.78 -12.85 -11.85
C ILE A 67 27.49 -12.21 -12.34
N LEU A 68 26.56 -13.06 -12.76
CA LEU A 68 25.21 -12.66 -13.18
C LEU A 68 24.24 -12.82 -12.01
N VAL A 69 23.74 -11.70 -11.50
CA VAL A 69 22.76 -11.67 -10.40
C VAL A 69 21.43 -11.16 -10.93
N THR A 70 20.35 -11.88 -10.64
CA THR A 70 18.99 -11.41 -10.96
C THR A 70 18.40 -10.69 -9.75
N GLY A 71 17.74 -9.59 -9.99
CA GLY A 71 17.09 -8.76 -8.96
C GLY A 71 15.81 -8.13 -9.42
N GLU A 72 15.28 -7.31 -8.58
CA GLU A 72 14.05 -6.55 -8.80
C GLU A 72 14.27 -5.08 -8.46
N LEU A 73 13.71 -4.19 -9.27
CA LEU A 73 13.73 -2.76 -9.02
C LEU A 73 12.70 -2.43 -7.94
N GLN A 74 13.15 -1.83 -6.84
CA GLN A 74 12.29 -1.46 -5.71
C GLN A 74 12.56 0.00 -5.32
N ALA A 75 11.56 0.68 -4.77
CA ALA A 75 11.79 1.99 -4.16
C ALA A 75 12.48 1.80 -2.80
N ALA A 76 13.58 2.53 -2.56
CA ALA A 76 14.25 2.53 -1.27
C ALA A 76 13.37 3.16 -0.18
N ARG A 77 12.52 4.10 -0.57
CA ARG A 77 11.54 4.75 0.28
C ARG A 77 10.14 4.57 -0.32
N SER A 78 9.20 4.14 0.50
CA SER A 78 7.79 4.04 0.14
C SER A 78 6.93 4.52 1.28
N ARG A 79 5.82 5.18 0.96
CA ARG A 79 4.83 5.58 1.95
C ARG A 79 3.66 4.60 1.91
N GLU A 80 3.47 3.89 3.01
CA GLU A 80 2.31 3.02 3.17
C GLU A 80 1.12 3.84 3.68
N ILE A 81 0.03 3.80 2.96
CA ILE A 81 -1.25 4.38 3.35
C ILE A 81 -2.05 3.27 4.00
N ARG A 82 -2.29 3.44 5.29
CA ARG A 82 -2.97 2.44 6.11
C ARG A 82 -4.41 2.83 6.36
N VAL A 83 -5.26 1.82 6.50
CA VAL A 83 -6.66 2.01 6.91
C VAL A 83 -6.71 2.72 8.26
N PRO A 84 -7.44 3.85 8.38
CA PRO A 84 -7.49 4.63 9.60
C PRO A 84 -8.18 3.86 10.73
N ARG A 85 -7.82 4.20 11.95
CA ARG A 85 -8.50 3.70 13.14
C ARG A 85 -9.60 4.70 13.52
N ILE A 86 -10.83 4.38 13.21
CA ILE A 86 -12.00 5.11 13.65
C ILE A 86 -12.54 4.51 14.96
N ARG A 87 -13.31 5.28 15.71
CA ARG A 87 -13.83 4.85 17.02
C ARG A 87 -14.80 3.68 16.94
N SER A 88 -15.54 3.60 15.87
CA SER A 88 -16.43 2.46 15.64
C SER A 88 -15.70 1.13 15.57
N GLY A 89 -14.37 1.15 15.34
CA GLY A 89 -13.50 -0.04 15.34
C GLY A 89 -13.80 -1.05 14.24
N PHE A 90 -14.78 -0.78 13.40
CA PHE A 90 -15.24 -1.72 12.38
C PHE A 90 -14.40 -1.64 11.12
N ALA A 91 -14.32 -2.75 10.43
CA ALA A 91 -13.81 -2.82 9.07
C ALA A 91 -14.71 -1.99 8.14
N SER A 92 -14.09 -1.21 7.27
CA SER A 92 -14.81 -0.34 6.33
C SER A 92 -14.62 -0.83 4.90
N ALA A 93 -15.69 -0.76 4.10
CA ALA A 93 -15.63 -1.11 2.69
C ALA A 93 -14.99 0.02 1.88
N VAL A 94 -14.12 -0.34 0.94
CA VAL A 94 -13.49 0.60 0.01
C VAL A 94 -14.52 1.04 -1.03
N THR A 95 -14.79 2.34 -1.13
CA THR A 95 -15.72 2.92 -2.12
C THR A 95 -14.99 3.55 -3.30
N TYR A 96 -13.79 4.07 -3.06
CA TYR A 96 -12.97 4.67 -4.10
C TYR A 96 -11.50 4.24 -3.97
N LEU A 97 -10.91 3.91 -5.13
CA LEU A 97 -9.49 3.57 -5.26
C LEU A 97 -9.09 3.89 -6.71
N PRO A 98 -8.07 4.74 -6.99
CA PRO A 98 -7.56 5.00 -8.33
C PRO A 98 -7.00 3.70 -8.94
N LEU A 99 -6.95 3.62 -10.27
CA LEU A 99 -6.36 2.47 -10.95
C LEU A 99 -4.89 2.26 -10.54
N GLU A 100 -4.50 1.01 -10.35
CA GLU A 100 -3.11 0.66 -10.04
C GLU A 100 -2.17 1.17 -11.14
N GLY A 101 -1.05 1.76 -10.76
CA GLY A 101 -0.12 2.39 -11.69
C GLY A 101 -0.42 3.85 -12.06
N THR A 102 -1.54 4.42 -11.58
CA THR A 102 -1.85 5.85 -11.80
C THR A 102 -0.86 6.74 -11.06
N LYS A 103 -0.33 7.76 -11.75
CA LYS A 103 0.47 8.82 -11.11
C LYS A 103 -0.48 9.76 -10.36
N VAL A 104 -0.20 10.00 -9.08
CA VAL A 104 -0.94 10.91 -8.21
C VAL A 104 -0.02 11.99 -7.68
N LYS A 105 -0.57 13.18 -7.43
CA LYS A 105 0.10 14.30 -6.79
C LYS A 105 -0.29 14.40 -5.33
N GLN A 106 0.53 15.08 -4.54
CA GLN A 106 0.19 15.40 -3.18
C GLN A 106 -1.17 16.13 -3.10
N GLY A 107 -2.07 15.62 -2.28
CA GLY A 107 -3.44 16.12 -2.10
C GLY A 107 -4.49 15.47 -3.00
N ASP A 108 -4.11 14.65 -3.98
CA ASP A 108 -5.08 13.87 -4.77
C ASP A 108 -5.73 12.80 -3.91
N ARG A 109 -7.03 12.54 -4.11
CA ARG A 109 -7.74 11.47 -3.41
C ARG A 109 -7.27 10.12 -3.89
N ILE A 110 -6.81 9.27 -2.94
CA ILE A 110 -6.27 7.94 -3.24
C ILE A 110 -7.06 6.80 -2.61
N LEU A 111 -7.86 7.08 -1.57
CA LEU A 111 -8.63 6.04 -0.91
C LEU A 111 -9.85 6.66 -0.22
N GLU A 112 -11.01 6.06 -0.40
CA GLU A 112 -12.21 6.45 0.31
C GLU A 112 -12.96 5.20 0.79
N PHE A 113 -13.47 5.28 2.01
CA PHE A 113 -14.25 4.22 2.64
C PHE A 113 -15.72 4.61 2.78
N ASP A 114 -16.57 3.62 2.90
CA ASP A 114 -17.98 3.83 3.16
C ASP A 114 -18.20 4.53 4.51
N SER A 115 -18.76 5.73 4.44
CA SER A 115 -19.08 6.57 5.60
C SER A 115 -20.58 6.60 5.93
N SER A 116 -21.42 5.81 5.26
CA SER A 116 -22.90 5.86 5.38
C SER A 116 -23.38 5.75 6.81
N THR A 117 -22.79 4.85 7.60
CA THR A 117 -23.12 4.67 9.02
C THR A 117 -22.76 5.91 9.84
N LEU A 118 -21.59 6.50 9.59
CA LEU A 118 -21.16 7.70 10.29
C LEU A 118 -21.98 8.93 9.91
N LEU A 119 -22.43 9.04 8.66
CA LEU A 119 -23.34 10.09 8.22
C LEU A 119 -24.70 10.00 8.92
N THR A 120 -25.24 8.78 9.08
CA THR A 120 -26.46 8.56 9.86
C THR A 120 -26.26 8.95 11.33
N GLN A 121 -25.12 8.59 11.92
CA GLN A 121 -24.77 8.98 13.28
C GLN A 121 -24.59 10.50 13.41
N LYS A 122 -24.03 11.16 12.39
CA LYS A 122 -23.90 12.62 12.36
C LYS A 122 -25.25 13.31 12.50
N THR A 123 -26.23 12.88 11.71
CA THR A 123 -27.60 13.43 11.78
C THR A 123 -28.20 13.26 13.18
N GLU A 124 -27.96 12.12 13.82
CA GLU A 124 -28.42 11.88 15.20
C GLU A 124 -27.70 12.79 16.21
N TYR A 125 -26.39 12.98 16.08
CA TYR A 125 -25.66 13.91 16.97
C TYR A 125 -26.05 15.38 16.74
N GLU A 126 -26.34 15.78 15.52
CA GLU A 126 -26.87 17.10 15.19
C GLU A 126 -28.23 17.32 15.88
N ARG A 127 -29.13 16.33 15.81
CA ARG A 127 -30.43 16.35 16.49
C ARG A 127 -30.25 16.48 18.01
N GLN A 128 -29.34 15.71 18.62
CA GLN A 128 -29.04 15.78 20.05
C GLN A 128 -28.48 17.14 20.46
N LEU A 129 -27.61 17.72 19.64
CA LEU A 129 -27.09 19.06 19.87
C LEU A 129 -28.20 20.13 19.86
N ASP A 130 -29.11 20.06 18.88
CA ASP A 130 -30.21 21.00 18.77
C ASP A 130 -31.23 20.84 19.92
N GLU A 131 -31.49 19.60 20.35
CA GLU A 131 -32.28 19.35 21.55
C GLU A 131 -31.62 19.95 22.80
N ALA A 132 -30.30 19.79 22.95
CA ALA A 132 -29.58 20.38 24.08
C ALA A 132 -29.63 21.91 24.06
N LYS A 133 -29.48 22.55 22.89
CA LYS A 133 -29.63 23.99 22.72
C LYS A 133 -31.06 24.49 23.09
N LEU A 134 -32.07 23.76 22.63
CA LEU A 134 -33.48 24.07 22.99
C LEU A 134 -33.72 23.89 24.48
N LYS A 135 -33.13 22.87 25.10
CA LYS A 135 -33.24 22.64 26.54
C LYS A 135 -32.62 23.78 27.35
N ILE A 136 -31.46 24.33 26.91
CA ILE A 136 -30.84 25.51 27.54
C ILE A 136 -31.82 26.69 27.49
N LYS A 137 -32.34 27.04 26.30
CA LYS A 137 -33.28 28.15 26.13
C LYS A 137 -34.52 28.00 26.98
N LYS A 138 -35.08 26.78 27.04
CA LYS A 138 -36.26 26.51 27.89
C LYS A 138 -35.91 26.64 29.36
N THR A 139 -34.83 26.04 29.82
CA THR A 139 -34.40 26.13 31.23
C THR A 139 -34.13 27.55 31.64
N GLU A 140 -33.48 28.35 30.82
CA GLU A 140 -33.23 29.77 31.03
C GLU A 140 -34.51 30.56 31.16
N ALA A 141 -35.48 30.35 30.25
CA ALA A 141 -36.79 31.02 30.30
C ALA A 141 -37.61 30.62 31.54
N ASP A 142 -37.62 29.33 31.88
CA ASP A 142 -38.32 28.83 33.07
C ASP A 142 -37.73 29.44 34.37
N LEU A 143 -36.42 29.45 34.47
CA LEU A 143 -35.70 30.02 35.61
C LEU A 143 -35.90 31.56 35.69
N HIS A 144 -35.90 32.26 34.55
CA HIS A 144 -36.16 33.68 34.51
C HIS A 144 -37.57 34.01 35.01
N ALA A 145 -38.61 33.24 34.58
CA ALA A 145 -39.97 33.38 35.05
C ALA A 145 -40.07 33.20 36.57
N GLN A 146 -39.50 32.11 37.10
CA GLN A 146 -39.46 31.86 38.55
C GLN A 146 -38.79 32.97 39.34
N ARG A 147 -37.69 33.52 38.81
CA ARG A 147 -37.00 34.65 39.45
C ARG A 147 -37.84 35.89 39.49
N MET A 148 -38.59 36.19 38.41
CA MET A 148 -39.51 37.34 38.38
C MET A 148 -40.62 37.19 39.41
N ASP A 149 -41.23 35.98 39.54
CA ASP A 149 -42.25 35.69 40.53
C ASP A 149 -41.73 35.91 41.96
N LEU A 150 -40.53 35.45 42.29
CA LEU A 150 -39.93 35.68 43.59
C LEU A 150 -39.52 37.12 43.85
N LEU A 151 -39.11 37.88 42.84
CA LEU A 151 -38.87 39.32 42.98
C LEU A 151 -40.13 40.07 43.29
N ILE A 152 -41.27 39.73 42.65
CA ILE A 152 -42.56 40.32 42.95
C ILE A 152 -43.00 39.97 44.37
N ALA A 153 -42.81 38.69 44.80
CA ALA A 153 -43.13 38.29 46.16
C ALA A 153 -42.26 39.00 47.21
N LEU A 154 -40.96 39.23 46.93
CA LEU A 154 -40.08 40.02 47.82
C LEU A 154 -40.55 41.48 47.93
N ASP A 155 -40.90 42.14 46.81
CA ASP A 155 -41.35 43.53 46.79
C ASP A 155 -42.69 43.66 47.60
N GLN A 156 -43.61 42.73 47.42
CA GLN A 156 -44.84 42.68 48.22
C GLN A 156 -44.57 42.51 49.69
N ALA A 157 -43.64 41.64 50.07
CA ALA A 157 -43.23 41.45 51.46
C ALA A 157 -42.56 42.70 52.04
N GLU A 158 -41.70 43.39 51.27
CA GLU A 158 -41.09 44.67 51.67
C GLU A 158 -42.12 45.78 51.87
N MET A 159 -43.10 45.88 51.02
CA MET A 159 -44.23 46.81 51.19
C MET A 159 -45.02 46.47 52.43
N SER A 160 -45.28 45.19 52.74
CA SER A 160 -45.97 44.75 53.95
C SER A 160 -45.18 45.14 55.23
N VAL A 161 -43.85 45.02 55.20
CA VAL A 161 -42.99 45.49 56.33
C VAL A 161 -43.12 47.03 56.48
N LYS A 162 -43.09 47.77 55.41
CA LYS A 162 -43.24 49.26 55.49
C LYS A 162 -44.57 49.66 56.12
N VAL A 163 -45.66 48.99 55.69
CA VAL A 163 -47.01 49.27 56.23
C VAL A 163 -47.10 48.84 57.73
N ALA A 164 -46.61 47.61 58.05
CA ALA A 164 -46.63 47.12 59.43
C ALA A 164 -45.81 47.99 60.35
N LYS A 165 -44.67 48.50 59.87
CA LYS A 165 -43.83 49.44 60.62
C LYS A 165 -44.53 50.74 60.95
N LEU A 166 -45.27 51.35 60.01
CA LEU A 166 -46.02 52.54 60.26
C LEU A 166 -47.05 52.41 61.42
N TYR A 167 -47.67 51.17 61.49
CA TYR A 167 -48.58 50.88 62.60
C TYR A 167 -47.84 50.57 63.92
N ALA A 168 -46.72 49.87 63.86
CA ALA A 168 -45.92 49.53 65.04
C ALA A 168 -45.24 50.73 65.70
N ASP A 169 -44.97 51.81 64.90
CA ASP A 169 -44.35 53.06 65.35
C ASP A 169 -45.32 53.95 66.09
N ILE A 170 -46.65 53.64 66.18
CA ILE A 170 -47.64 54.40 66.90
C ILE A 170 -47.33 54.28 68.42
N PRO A 171 -47.22 55.36 69.19
CA PRO A 171 -46.92 55.33 70.62
C PRO A 171 -47.93 54.46 71.39
N LYS A 172 -47.46 53.67 72.36
CA LYS A 172 -48.24 52.81 73.21
C LYS A 172 -49.35 53.54 73.98
N ASP A 173 -49.14 54.79 74.35
CA ASP A 173 -50.04 55.63 75.12
C ASP A 173 -51.29 56.04 74.33
N LEU A 174 -51.27 55.84 73.00
CA LEU A 174 -52.39 56.18 72.11
C LEU A 174 -53.25 55.01 71.74
N LEU A 175 -52.88 53.75 72.13
CA LEU A 175 -53.54 52.55 71.73
C LEU A 175 -53.90 51.63 72.92
N PRO A 176 -54.97 50.81 72.81
CA PRO A 176 -55.23 49.76 73.77
C PRO A 176 -54.08 48.72 73.74
N GLY A 177 -53.70 48.26 74.95
CA GLY A 177 -52.53 47.32 75.05
C GLY A 177 -52.53 46.11 74.12
N ASN A 178 -53.70 45.49 73.93
CA ASN A 178 -53.85 44.39 73.00
C ASN A 178 -53.62 44.77 71.54
N THR A 179 -54.02 46.03 71.16
CA THR A 179 -53.81 46.52 69.78
C THR A 179 -52.35 46.82 69.55
N TYR A 180 -51.65 47.38 70.51
CA TYR A 180 -50.19 47.58 70.41
C TYR A 180 -49.41 46.26 70.26
N GLN A 181 -49.73 45.29 71.09
CA GLN A 181 -49.10 43.96 70.99
C GLN A 181 -49.37 43.33 69.63
N LYS A 182 -50.58 43.44 69.10
CA LYS A 182 -50.95 42.94 67.77
C LYS A 182 -50.08 43.61 66.68
N TYR A 183 -49.91 44.91 66.68
CA TYR A 183 -49.11 45.63 65.71
C TYR A 183 -47.61 45.23 65.77
N GLN A 184 -47.07 45.00 66.98
CA GLN A 184 -45.71 44.49 67.12
C GLN A 184 -45.54 43.06 66.53
N LEU A 185 -46.51 42.18 66.79
CA LEU A 185 -46.55 40.83 66.24
C LEU A 185 -46.69 40.82 64.71
N ASP A 186 -47.54 41.70 64.16
CA ASP A 186 -47.78 41.84 62.75
C ASP A 186 -46.50 42.36 62.03
N MET A 187 -45.77 43.28 62.68
CA MET A 187 -44.45 43.75 62.20
C MET A 187 -43.43 42.56 62.19
N GLU A 188 -43.36 41.80 63.27
CA GLU A 188 -42.46 40.64 63.32
C GLU A 188 -42.76 39.61 62.24
N LYS A 189 -44.06 39.30 62.04
CA LYS A 189 -44.48 38.41 60.94
C LYS A 189 -44.12 38.93 59.55
N ALA A 190 -44.29 40.25 59.34
CA ALA A 190 -43.97 40.87 58.06
C ALA A 190 -42.45 40.81 57.80
N VAL A 191 -41.61 41.04 58.81
CA VAL A 191 -40.12 40.87 58.68
C VAL A 191 -39.75 39.45 58.36
N LEU A 192 -40.30 38.44 59.06
CA LEU A 192 -40.05 37.05 58.79
C LEU A 192 -40.49 36.65 57.37
N ALA A 193 -41.62 37.16 56.88
CA ALA A 193 -42.10 36.92 55.50
C ALA A 193 -41.11 37.49 54.47
N LYS A 194 -40.59 38.73 54.71
CA LYS A 194 -39.57 39.31 53.84
C LYS A 194 -38.29 38.53 53.84
N ASP A 195 -37.78 38.14 55.01
CA ASP A 195 -36.55 37.35 55.12
C ASP A 195 -36.67 35.99 54.45
N LYS A 196 -37.84 35.34 54.58
CA LYS A 196 -38.18 34.12 53.85
C LYS A 196 -38.18 34.30 52.34
N ALA A 197 -38.81 35.39 51.82
CA ALA A 197 -38.82 35.69 50.40
C ALA A 197 -37.38 35.95 49.83
N LYS A 198 -36.54 36.66 50.62
CA LYS A 198 -35.15 36.91 50.31
C LYS A 198 -34.32 35.64 50.26
N GLU A 199 -34.52 34.75 51.23
CA GLU A 199 -33.87 33.43 51.24
C GLU A 199 -34.29 32.57 50.05
N GLN A 200 -35.56 32.55 49.68
CA GLN A 200 -36.05 31.83 48.53
C GLN A 200 -35.42 32.34 47.24
N LEU A 201 -35.26 33.65 47.08
CA LEU A 201 -34.59 34.24 45.91
C LEU A 201 -33.09 33.79 45.86
N ALA A 202 -32.39 33.87 47.01
CA ALA A 202 -30.98 33.44 47.11
C ALA A 202 -30.79 31.92 46.79
N ASN A 203 -31.72 31.09 47.27
CA ASN A 203 -31.72 29.66 46.96
C ASN A 203 -31.99 29.38 45.51
N LEU A 204 -32.90 30.16 44.83
CA LEU A 204 -33.11 30.03 43.41
C LEU A 204 -31.84 30.41 42.63
N ASP A 205 -31.18 31.54 42.98
CA ASP A 205 -29.96 31.99 42.30
C ASP A 205 -28.83 30.95 42.40
N SER A 206 -28.71 30.24 43.55
CA SER A 206 -27.79 29.13 43.72
C SER A 206 -28.18 27.92 42.88
N SER A 207 -29.45 27.51 42.88
CA SER A 207 -29.95 26.37 42.10
C SER A 207 -29.92 26.67 40.59
N TRP A 208 -30.08 27.90 40.18
CA TRP A 208 -29.96 28.35 38.80
C TRP A 208 -28.59 28.01 38.22
N GLN A 209 -27.52 28.39 38.91
CA GLN A 209 -26.15 28.12 38.44
C GLN A 209 -25.93 26.61 38.26
N ALA A 210 -26.40 25.79 39.20
CA ALA A 210 -26.26 24.30 39.09
C ALA A 210 -27.09 23.72 37.92
N GLN A 211 -28.31 24.20 37.72
CA GLN A 211 -29.18 23.72 36.61
C GLN A 211 -28.63 24.17 35.26
N MET A 212 -28.15 25.40 35.11
CA MET A 212 -27.54 25.86 33.88
C MET A 212 -26.26 25.12 33.57
N ALA A 213 -25.40 24.84 34.55
CA ALA A 213 -24.20 24.05 34.36
C ALA A 213 -24.47 22.62 33.85
N LEU A 214 -25.55 21.99 34.30
CA LEU A 214 -25.95 20.65 33.84
C LEU A 214 -26.40 20.65 32.37
N VAL A 215 -27.20 21.63 31.94
CA VAL A 215 -27.66 21.69 30.55
C VAL A 215 -26.57 22.14 29.60
N GLU A 216 -25.65 22.99 30.04
CA GLU A 216 -24.45 23.38 29.30
C GLU A 216 -23.49 22.20 29.13
N LEU A 217 -23.31 21.39 30.18
CA LEU A 217 -22.52 20.16 30.09
C LEU A 217 -23.12 19.18 29.05
N ALA A 218 -24.44 19.01 29.02
CA ALA A 218 -25.13 18.18 28.05
C ALA A 218 -24.89 18.69 26.60
N LYS A 219 -24.96 20.00 26.39
CA LYS A 219 -24.62 20.64 25.10
C LYS A 219 -23.16 20.37 24.71
N ALA A 220 -22.22 20.61 25.62
CA ALA A 220 -20.80 20.38 25.37
C ALA A 220 -20.49 18.91 25.02
N GLN A 221 -21.19 17.97 25.65
CA GLN A 221 -21.08 16.55 25.34
C GLN A 221 -21.61 16.23 23.92
N ALA A 222 -22.75 16.81 23.52
CA ALA A 222 -23.28 16.65 22.17
C ALA A 222 -22.36 17.25 21.11
N GLU A 223 -21.83 18.45 21.34
CA GLU A 223 -20.83 19.09 20.47
C GLU A 223 -19.57 18.24 20.30
N LEU A 224 -19.07 17.67 21.39
CA LEU A 224 -17.90 16.81 21.36
C LEU A 224 -18.16 15.53 20.56
N ASN A 225 -19.33 14.94 20.70
CA ASN A 225 -19.70 13.73 19.95
C ASN A 225 -19.79 14.03 18.45
N LEU A 226 -20.45 15.14 18.08
CA LEU A 226 -20.53 15.59 16.68
C LEU A 226 -19.13 15.84 16.08
N LYS A 227 -18.30 16.62 16.78
CA LYS A 227 -16.93 16.92 16.34
C LYS A 227 -16.09 15.64 16.13
N ARG A 228 -16.24 14.67 17.01
CA ARG A 228 -15.53 13.40 16.91
C ARG A 228 -16.01 12.56 15.73
N ASN A 229 -17.31 12.55 15.48
CA ASN A 229 -17.89 11.88 14.33
C ASN A 229 -17.46 12.53 13.02
N ASP A 230 -17.43 13.86 12.94
CA ASP A 230 -16.92 14.58 11.77
C ASP A 230 -15.43 14.28 11.51
N ALA A 231 -14.63 14.15 12.55
CA ALA A 231 -13.23 13.74 12.42
C ALA A 231 -13.09 12.30 11.91
N ASP A 232 -13.94 11.39 12.37
CA ASP A 232 -13.96 10.00 11.90
C ASP A 232 -14.38 9.92 10.41
N ILE A 233 -15.39 10.72 9.99
CA ILE A 233 -15.79 10.83 8.57
C ILE A 233 -14.64 11.36 7.72
N ALA A 234 -13.98 12.44 8.16
CA ALA A 234 -12.84 13.01 7.45
C ALA A 234 -11.67 12.02 7.34
N ALA A 235 -11.44 11.21 8.36
CA ALA A 235 -10.39 10.19 8.36
C ALA A 235 -10.64 9.06 7.35
N LEU A 236 -11.89 8.81 6.95
CA LEU A 236 -12.24 7.81 5.94
C LEU A 236 -11.95 8.26 4.50
N GLN A 237 -11.63 9.52 4.29
CA GLN A 237 -11.20 10.09 3.03
C GLN A 237 -9.70 10.37 3.13
N ILE A 238 -8.91 9.66 2.34
CA ILE A 238 -7.46 9.72 2.43
C ILE A 238 -6.89 10.26 1.14
N ASP A 239 -6.14 11.34 1.29
CA ASP A 239 -5.45 11.99 0.18
C ASP A 239 -3.96 11.60 0.17
N ALA A 240 -3.31 11.71 -0.98
CA ALA A 240 -1.91 11.40 -1.17
C ALA A 240 -1.01 12.36 -0.34
N PRO A 241 -0.15 11.85 0.55
CA PRO A 241 0.76 12.69 1.33
C PRO A 241 1.96 13.18 0.52
N GLN A 242 2.21 12.60 -0.65
CA GLN A 242 3.31 12.89 -1.56
C GLN A 242 2.97 12.46 -2.99
N ASP A 243 3.72 12.96 -3.95
CA ASP A 243 3.66 12.49 -5.33
C ASP A 243 4.14 11.04 -5.43
N GLY A 244 3.54 10.25 -6.32
CA GLY A 244 3.93 8.86 -6.50
C GLY A 244 3.05 8.10 -7.48
N ILE A 245 3.25 6.79 -7.54
CA ILE A 245 2.41 5.86 -8.30
C ILE A 245 1.63 5.00 -7.31
N VAL A 246 0.34 4.82 -7.55
CA VAL A 246 -0.53 4.00 -6.73
C VAL A 246 -0.20 2.52 -6.94
N ILE A 247 0.21 1.84 -5.88
CA ILE A 247 0.34 0.38 -5.83
C ILE A 247 -0.62 -0.14 -4.77
N TYR A 248 -1.44 -1.13 -5.13
CA TYR A 248 -2.39 -1.71 -4.20
C TYR A 248 -1.70 -2.57 -3.16
N GLY A 249 -2.13 -2.45 -1.92
CA GLY A 249 -1.75 -3.36 -0.85
C GLY A 249 -2.32 -4.77 -1.07
N ASP A 250 -1.80 -5.73 -0.33
CA ASP A 250 -2.30 -7.11 -0.37
C ASP A 250 -3.40 -7.31 0.68
N ASN A 251 -4.54 -7.84 0.21
CA ASN A 251 -5.60 -8.31 1.09
C ASN A 251 -5.26 -9.74 1.53
N TRP A 252 -4.67 -9.87 2.71
CA TRP A 252 -4.25 -11.16 3.27
C TRP A 252 -5.41 -12.12 3.52
N ALA A 253 -6.64 -11.61 3.73
CA ALA A 253 -7.82 -12.46 3.92
C ALA A 253 -8.21 -13.21 2.64
N ASN A 254 -7.99 -12.61 1.47
CA ASN A 254 -8.37 -13.16 0.17
C ASN A 254 -7.16 -13.54 -0.68
N ASN A 255 -5.94 -13.35 -0.17
CA ASN A 255 -4.65 -13.57 -0.85
C ASN A 255 -4.58 -12.94 -2.26
N ARG A 256 -5.10 -11.73 -2.39
CA ARG A 256 -5.11 -10.94 -3.63
C ARG A 256 -4.92 -9.45 -3.33
N LYS A 257 -4.68 -8.65 -4.36
CA LYS A 257 -4.65 -7.19 -4.26
C LYS A 257 -6.01 -6.64 -3.82
N ILE A 258 -5.96 -5.55 -3.05
CA ILE A 258 -7.15 -4.82 -2.59
C ILE A 258 -7.92 -4.29 -3.79
N GLN A 259 -9.25 -4.36 -3.72
CA GLN A 259 -10.17 -3.89 -4.76
C GLN A 259 -11.30 -3.07 -4.14
N ILE A 260 -11.97 -2.26 -4.96
CA ILE A 260 -13.20 -1.56 -4.56
C ILE A 260 -14.24 -2.59 -4.12
N GLY A 261 -14.91 -2.32 -3.00
CA GLY A 261 -15.86 -3.22 -2.35
C GLY A 261 -15.24 -4.15 -1.30
N ASP A 262 -13.91 -4.23 -1.20
CA ASP A 262 -13.26 -5.01 -0.15
C ASP A 262 -13.45 -4.34 1.22
N THR A 263 -13.70 -5.16 2.21
CA THR A 263 -13.76 -4.73 3.61
C THR A 263 -12.38 -4.86 4.24
N LEU A 264 -11.81 -3.74 4.69
CA LEU A 264 -10.48 -3.68 5.25
C LEU A 264 -10.50 -3.39 6.75
N PHE A 265 -9.55 -3.96 7.47
CA PHE A 265 -9.40 -3.75 8.92
C PHE A 265 -8.48 -2.56 9.23
N PRO A 266 -8.73 -1.83 10.32
CA PRO A 266 -7.88 -0.73 10.74
C PRO A 266 -6.40 -1.14 10.88
N GLY A 267 -5.51 -0.33 10.31
CA GLY A 267 -4.06 -0.56 10.32
C GLY A 267 -3.51 -1.40 9.17
N MET A 268 -4.36 -2.01 8.32
CA MET A 268 -3.90 -2.70 7.10
C MET A 268 -3.30 -1.69 6.11
N PRO A 269 -2.18 -2.02 5.45
CA PRO A 269 -1.65 -1.22 4.34
C PRO A 269 -2.57 -1.37 3.13
N ALA A 270 -3.29 -0.30 2.75
CA ALA A 270 -4.24 -0.33 1.65
C ALA A 270 -3.60 0.11 0.33
N VAL A 271 -2.77 1.14 0.38
CA VAL A 271 -2.06 1.68 -0.79
C VAL A 271 -0.61 1.93 -0.41
N ILE A 272 0.30 1.66 -1.33
CA ILE A 272 1.72 1.95 -1.22
C ILE A 272 2.07 2.99 -2.28
N LEU A 273 2.70 4.08 -1.87
CA LEU A 273 3.22 5.13 -2.74
C LEU A 273 4.75 5.07 -2.72
N PRO A 274 5.40 4.40 -3.69
CA PRO A 274 6.85 4.40 -3.81
C PRO A 274 7.35 5.77 -4.26
N ASP A 275 8.47 6.18 -3.70
CA ASP A 275 9.23 7.33 -4.15
C ASP A 275 10.08 6.94 -5.36
N LEU A 276 9.66 7.37 -6.55
CA LEU A 276 10.32 7.02 -7.81
C LEU A 276 11.71 7.64 -7.97
N ALA A 277 12.04 8.67 -7.19
CA ALA A 277 13.36 9.26 -7.20
C ALA A 277 14.39 8.41 -6.41
N SER A 278 13.90 7.49 -5.57
CA SER A 278 14.72 6.66 -4.70
C SER A 278 14.70 5.18 -5.09
N LEU A 279 14.80 4.87 -6.40
CA LEU A 279 14.82 3.49 -6.86
C LEU A 279 16.17 2.84 -6.57
N GLN A 280 16.12 1.58 -6.15
CA GLN A 280 17.26 0.70 -5.92
C GLN A 280 16.98 -0.68 -6.52
N VAL A 281 18.03 -1.42 -6.84
CA VAL A 281 17.90 -2.82 -7.27
C VAL A 281 18.18 -3.74 -6.09
N VAL A 282 17.26 -4.64 -5.81
CA VAL A 282 17.45 -5.69 -4.80
C VAL A 282 17.76 -6.99 -5.53
N GLY A 283 19.04 -7.33 -5.56
CA GLY A 283 19.55 -8.57 -6.17
C GLY A 283 19.48 -9.75 -5.23
N PHE A 284 19.27 -10.94 -5.81
CA PHE A 284 19.22 -12.20 -5.09
C PHE A 284 20.49 -13.02 -5.42
N VAL A 285 21.42 -13.04 -4.48
CA VAL A 285 22.73 -13.67 -4.60
C VAL A 285 22.70 -15.03 -3.91
N TYR A 286 23.22 -16.06 -4.56
CA TYR A 286 23.39 -17.38 -3.95
C TYR A 286 24.65 -17.43 -3.08
N ASP A 287 24.71 -18.39 -2.17
CA ASP A 287 25.81 -18.57 -1.21
C ASP A 287 27.17 -18.83 -1.91
N THR A 288 27.15 -19.49 -3.06
CA THR A 288 28.33 -19.76 -3.88
C THR A 288 28.96 -18.49 -4.46
N GLU A 289 28.16 -17.49 -4.77
CA GLU A 289 28.56 -16.23 -5.40
C GLU A 289 28.91 -15.13 -4.38
N LEU A 290 28.37 -15.25 -3.17
CA LEU A 290 28.50 -14.23 -2.12
C LEU A 290 29.96 -13.88 -1.78
N ARG A 291 30.87 -14.88 -1.83
CA ARG A 291 32.28 -14.70 -1.49
C ARG A 291 33.03 -13.77 -2.44
N SER A 292 32.54 -13.68 -3.66
CA SER A 292 33.17 -12.87 -4.73
C SER A 292 32.59 -11.47 -4.84
N LEU A 293 31.52 -11.16 -4.08
CA LEU A 293 30.85 -9.86 -4.10
C LEU A 293 31.18 -9.08 -2.84
N ALA A 294 31.39 -7.76 -2.99
CA ALA A 294 31.67 -6.86 -1.89
C ALA A 294 30.95 -5.52 -2.09
N PRO A 295 30.57 -4.83 -1.01
CA PRO A 295 30.11 -3.44 -1.09
C PRO A 295 31.14 -2.55 -1.77
N GLY A 296 30.69 -1.61 -2.60
CA GLY A 296 31.51 -0.72 -3.39
C GLY A 296 31.84 -1.22 -4.79
N MET A 297 31.55 -2.49 -5.13
CA MET A 297 31.73 -2.99 -6.49
C MET A 297 30.76 -2.33 -7.46
N ARG A 298 31.25 -1.99 -8.65
CA ARG A 298 30.42 -1.50 -9.76
C ARG A 298 29.81 -2.66 -10.52
N CYS A 299 28.62 -2.45 -11.03
CA CYS A 299 27.90 -3.44 -11.83
C CYS A 299 27.17 -2.76 -12.98
N GLU A 300 26.90 -3.51 -14.00
CA GLU A 300 26.06 -3.13 -15.12
C GLU A 300 24.65 -3.70 -14.94
N LEU A 301 23.65 -2.83 -15.08
CA LEU A 301 22.25 -3.16 -14.84
C LEU A 301 21.50 -3.21 -16.16
N TYR A 302 20.83 -4.32 -16.43
CA TYR A 302 19.99 -4.53 -17.60
C TYR A 302 18.55 -4.77 -17.16
N LEU A 303 17.64 -3.94 -17.63
CA LEU A 303 16.21 -4.12 -17.41
C LEU A 303 15.65 -5.02 -18.52
N ASP A 304 15.03 -6.13 -18.15
CA ASP A 304 14.45 -7.05 -19.14
C ASP A 304 13.33 -6.40 -19.97
N ALA A 305 12.66 -5.40 -19.41
CA ALA A 305 11.62 -4.63 -20.08
C ALA A 305 12.18 -3.63 -21.14
N VAL A 306 13.49 -3.33 -21.13
CA VAL A 306 14.11 -2.33 -22.02
C VAL A 306 15.39 -2.92 -22.64
N PRO A 307 15.26 -3.79 -23.64
CA PRO A 307 16.42 -4.44 -24.26
C PRO A 307 17.30 -3.43 -24.98
N GLY A 308 18.62 -3.65 -24.93
CA GLY A 308 19.60 -2.82 -25.64
C GLY A 308 20.04 -1.56 -24.91
N ARG A 309 19.60 -1.33 -23.68
CA ARG A 309 20.05 -0.22 -22.84
C ARG A 309 20.55 -0.76 -21.50
N SER A 310 21.69 -0.26 -21.05
CA SER A 310 22.27 -0.59 -19.76
C SER A 310 22.45 0.65 -18.88
N TRP A 311 22.50 0.43 -17.59
CA TRP A 311 22.78 1.47 -16.58
C TRP A 311 23.91 0.99 -15.69
N GLN A 312 24.68 1.95 -15.19
CA GLN A 312 25.72 1.65 -14.19
C GLN A 312 25.12 1.74 -12.79
N GLY A 313 25.64 0.91 -11.90
CA GLY A 313 25.24 0.94 -10.49
C GLY A 313 26.36 0.45 -9.58
N THR A 314 26.19 0.71 -8.30
CA THR A 314 27.17 0.33 -7.26
C THR A 314 26.48 -0.50 -6.19
N ILE A 315 27.09 -1.60 -5.78
CA ILE A 315 26.63 -2.42 -4.65
C ILE A 315 26.83 -1.62 -3.36
N GLN A 316 25.72 -1.20 -2.74
CA GLN A 316 25.77 -0.47 -1.47
C GLN A 316 25.95 -1.40 -0.28
N SER A 317 25.22 -2.50 -0.27
CA SER A 317 25.27 -3.45 0.83
C SER A 317 24.89 -4.86 0.40
N LEU A 318 25.41 -5.83 1.16
CA LEU A 318 25.07 -7.24 1.08
C LEU A 318 24.54 -7.67 2.45
N THR A 319 23.40 -8.34 2.47
CA THR A 319 22.86 -8.86 3.75
C THR A 319 23.72 -10.02 4.24
N SER A 320 24.02 -10.03 5.54
CA SER A 320 24.77 -11.11 6.19
C SER A 320 23.88 -12.31 6.54
N VAL A 321 22.55 -12.19 6.40
CA VAL A 321 21.58 -13.22 6.75
C VAL A 321 20.86 -13.68 5.49
N ALA A 322 20.91 -14.98 5.23
CA ALA A 322 20.18 -15.59 4.13
C ALA A 322 18.67 -15.61 4.40
N SER A 323 17.89 -15.23 3.42
CA SER A 323 16.42 -15.31 3.45
C SER A 323 15.93 -16.26 2.35
N ARG A 324 14.69 -16.75 2.46
CA ARG A 324 14.06 -17.49 1.36
C ARG A 324 13.68 -16.50 0.26
N LYS A 325 13.94 -16.84 -1.00
CA LYS A 325 13.52 -16.01 -2.14
C LYS A 325 12.00 -15.90 -2.23
N SER A 326 11.28 -16.98 -1.98
CA SER A 326 9.81 -17.02 -1.88
C SER A 326 9.37 -18.19 -1.01
N PHE A 327 8.10 -18.23 -0.63
CA PHE A 327 7.52 -19.36 0.10
C PHE A 327 7.63 -20.69 -0.69
N ALA A 328 7.60 -20.63 -2.01
CA ALA A 328 7.67 -21.79 -2.89
C ALA A 328 9.11 -22.25 -3.21
N SER A 329 10.14 -21.44 -2.89
CA SER A 329 11.54 -21.77 -3.19
C SER A 329 12.26 -22.26 -1.93
N PRO A 330 12.86 -23.46 -1.95
CA PRO A 330 13.70 -23.95 -0.85
C PRO A 330 15.06 -23.25 -0.78
N HIS A 331 15.48 -22.56 -1.86
CA HIS A 331 16.79 -21.93 -1.93
C HIS A 331 16.87 -20.68 -1.07
N LYS A 332 17.94 -20.59 -0.30
CA LYS A 332 18.29 -19.40 0.48
C LYS A 332 19.11 -18.47 -0.41
N VAL A 333 18.81 -17.19 -0.30
CA VAL A 333 19.50 -16.12 -1.03
C VAL A 333 19.88 -15.00 -0.08
N PHE A 334 20.98 -14.34 -0.39
CA PHE A 334 21.41 -13.09 0.21
C PHE A 334 20.91 -11.94 -0.64
N ARG A 335 20.56 -10.82 -0.03
CA ARG A 335 20.13 -9.63 -0.77
C ARG A 335 21.32 -8.71 -0.98
N ALA A 336 21.54 -8.34 -2.23
CA ALA A 336 22.44 -7.27 -2.63
C ALA A 336 21.61 -6.02 -2.93
N ILE A 337 21.88 -4.93 -2.23
CA ILE A 337 21.25 -3.63 -2.52
C ILE A 337 22.19 -2.88 -3.43
N VAL A 338 21.74 -2.57 -4.62
CA VAL A 338 22.49 -1.83 -5.63
C VAL A 338 21.82 -0.52 -5.94
N GLN A 339 22.58 0.57 -5.86
CA GLN A 339 22.12 1.90 -6.22
C GLN A 339 22.50 2.17 -7.68
N PRO A 340 21.52 2.42 -8.57
CA PRO A 340 21.80 2.94 -9.90
C PRO A 340 22.42 4.34 -9.82
N ASP A 341 23.41 4.61 -10.67
CA ASP A 341 24.05 5.94 -10.75
C ASP A 341 23.09 7.00 -11.32
N SER A 342 22.13 6.57 -12.15
CA SER A 342 21.06 7.40 -12.67
C SER A 342 19.73 6.67 -12.65
N VAL A 343 18.68 7.38 -12.27
CA VAL A 343 17.29 6.88 -12.24
C VAL A 343 16.47 7.60 -13.29
N ASP A 344 15.80 6.87 -14.16
CA ASP A 344 14.87 7.38 -15.17
C ASP A 344 13.43 6.97 -14.76
N PRO A 345 12.68 7.87 -14.08
CA PRO A 345 11.35 7.52 -13.54
C PRO A 345 10.29 7.19 -14.59
N ASP A 346 10.52 7.55 -15.85
CA ASP A 346 9.58 7.24 -16.93
C ASP A 346 9.77 5.82 -17.48
N VAL A 347 11.00 5.33 -17.42
CA VAL A 347 11.39 4.00 -17.89
C VAL A 347 11.44 2.98 -16.75
N MET A 348 12.07 3.34 -15.65
CA MET A 348 12.26 2.46 -14.49
C MET A 348 11.02 2.46 -13.60
N LYS A 349 10.40 1.30 -13.44
CA LYS A 349 9.24 1.12 -12.57
C LYS A 349 9.53 0.11 -11.47
N PRO A 350 9.06 0.34 -10.23
CA PRO A 350 9.12 -0.68 -9.19
C PRO A 350 8.48 -2.00 -9.67
N GLY A 351 9.08 -3.13 -9.30
CA GLY A 351 8.64 -4.46 -9.72
C GLY A 351 9.27 -4.98 -11.01
N MET A 352 10.04 -4.16 -11.74
CA MET A 352 10.75 -4.63 -12.94
C MET A 352 11.90 -5.56 -12.58
N THR A 353 12.04 -6.63 -13.35
CA THR A 353 13.19 -7.53 -13.24
C THR A 353 14.45 -6.87 -13.81
N VAL A 354 15.53 -6.95 -13.06
CA VAL A 354 16.83 -6.42 -13.41
C VAL A 354 17.87 -7.53 -13.37
N ARG A 355 18.67 -7.61 -14.41
CA ARG A 355 19.84 -8.45 -14.48
C ARG A 355 21.07 -7.58 -14.22
N MET A 356 21.88 -8.01 -13.28
CA MET A 356 23.09 -7.29 -12.87
C MET A 356 24.32 -8.11 -13.26
N GLU A 357 25.23 -7.50 -13.98
CA GLU A 357 26.53 -8.08 -14.33
C GLU A 357 27.61 -7.43 -13.48
N VAL A 358 28.19 -8.21 -12.57
CA VAL A 358 29.20 -7.73 -11.63
C VAL A 358 30.57 -8.33 -12.03
N PRO A 359 31.51 -7.53 -12.51
CA PRO A 359 32.87 -8.00 -12.78
C PRO A 359 33.59 -8.23 -11.45
N VAL A 360 33.99 -9.48 -11.18
CA VAL A 360 34.61 -9.88 -9.90
C VAL A 360 36.08 -10.05 -9.97
N SER A 361 36.61 -10.50 -11.12
CA SER A 361 38.05 -10.60 -11.38
C SER A 361 38.34 -10.41 -12.87
N VAL A 362 39.54 -9.94 -13.15
CA VAL A 362 40.06 -9.88 -14.50
C VAL A 362 41.39 -10.66 -14.48
N VAL A 363 41.43 -11.79 -15.16
CA VAL A 363 42.69 -12.48 -15.39
C VAL A 363 43.36 -11.82 -16.58
N SER A 364 44.26 -10.88 -16.31
CA SER A 364 44.92 -10.08 -17.32
C SER A 364 45.97 -10.88 -18.07
N ASP A 365 46.22 -10.54 -19.34
CA ASP A 365 47.27 -11.07 -20.21
C ASP A 365 47.34 -12.59 -20.22
N THR A 366 46.19 -13.26 -20.25
CA THR A 366 46.13 -14.73 -20.26
C THR A 366 45.77 -15.28 -21.64
N VAL A 367 46.18 -16.52 -21.90
CA VAL A 367 45.74 -17.23 -23.08
C VAL A 367 44.29 -17.70 -22.85
N ALA A 368 43.34 -17.04 -23.52
CA ALA A 368 41.91 -17.38 -23.42
C ALA A 368 41.39 -17.88 -24.76
N ILE A 369 40.58 -18.95 -24.70
CA ILE A 369 39.93 -19.50 -25.87
C ILE A 369 38.41 -19.63 -25.65
N PRO A 370 37.57 -19.50 -26.69
CA PRO A 370 36.16 -19.75 -26.55
C PRO A 370 35.87 -21.23 -26.15
N ARG A 371 34.88 -21.41 -25.27
CA ARG A 371 34.52 -22.76 -24.74
C ARG A 371 34.25 -23.80 -25.82
N GLU A 372 33.78 -23.37 -26.99
CA GLU A 372 33.46 -24.23 -28.13
C GLU A 372 34.67 -24.87 -28.82
N TYR A 373 35.88 -24.38 -28.50
CA TYR A 373 37.16 -24.92 -28.96
C TYR A 373 37.80 -25.90 -27.98
N LEU A 374 37.20 -26.09 -26.78
CA LEU A 374 37.71 -26.99 -25.75
C LEU A 374 36.94 -28.31 -25.80
N GLY A 375 37.66 -29.41 -25.89
CA GLY A 375 37.13 -30.76 -25.79
C GLY A 375 37.49 -31.43 -24.47
N LEU A 376 36.66 -32.42 -24.07
CA LEU A 376 36.95 -33.29 -22.94
C LEU A 376 37.15 -34.72 -23.49
N ASP A 377 38.28 -35.35 -23.17
CA ASP A 377 38.59 -36.71 -23.53
C ASP A 377 37.86 -37.70 -22.61
N VAL A 378 37.72 -38.96 -23.03
CA VAL A 378 37.11 -40.06 -22.27
C VAL A 378 37.78 -40.26 -20.91
N ALA A 379 39.06 -39.91 -20.79
CA ALA A 379 39.83 -39.90 -19.55
C ALA A 379 39.63 -38.65 -18.66
N GLY A 380 38.72 -37.75 -19.04
CA GLY A 380 38.45 -36.50 -18.29
C GLY A 380 39.54 -35.44 -18.43
N LYS A 381 40.41 -35.52 -19.45
CA LYS A 381 41.42 -34.51 -19.72
C LYS A 381 40.94 -33.55 -20.80
N TYR A 382 41.22 -32.26 -20.59
CA TYR A 382 40.90 -31.23 -21.57
C TYR A 382 41.90 -31.24 -22.73
N PHE A 383 41.39 -31.10 -23.95
CA PHE A 383 42.24 -31.00 -25.16
C PHE A 383 41.64 -29.96 -26.12
N VAL A 384 42.47 -29.51 -27.03
CA VAL A 384 42.12 -28.64 -28.17
C VAL A 384 42.61 -29.26 -29.48
N LEU A 385 41.93 -28.99 -30.57
CA LEU A 385 42.39 -29.41 -31.91
C LEU A 385 43.27 -28.30 -32.48
N LYS A 386 44.59 -28.50 -32.46
CA LYS A 386 45.59 -27.59 -33.01
C LYS A 386 45.81 -27.88 -34.49
N GLY A 387 45.58 -26.87 -35.34
CA GLY A 387 45.78 -26.99 -36.79
C GLY A 387 45.02 -25.89 -37.55
N THR A 388 45.32 -25.80 -38.85
CA THR A 388 44.62 -24.89 -39.77
C THR A 388 43.55 -25.60 -40.58
N ASP A 389 43.64 -26.94 -40.65
CA ASP A 389 42.69 -27.77 -41.39
C ASP A 389 42.37 -29.03 -40.57
N ARG A 390 41.14 -29.49 -40.63
CA ARG A 390 40.62 -30.62 -39.83
C ARG A 390 41.33 -31.95 -40.13
N LYS A 391 41.81 -32.13 -41.37
CA LYS A 391 42.55 -33.31 -41.78
C LYS A 391 43.98 -33.38 -41.24
N ALA A 392 44.52 -32.21 -40.86
CA ALA A 392 45.88 -32.09 -40.34
C ALA A 392 45.91 -31.66 -38.84
N ALA A 393 44.76 -31.55 -38.21
CA ALA A 393 44.64 -31.15 -36.80
C ALA A 393 45.08 -32.25 -35.86
N SER A 394 45.89 -31.91 -34.86
CA SER A 394 46.31 -32.84 -33.79
C SER A 394 45.63 -32.42 -32.48
N ALA A 395 45.16 -33.43 -31.74
CA ALA A 395 44.64 -33.21 -30.41
C ALA A 395 45.81 -32.91 -29.45
N GLN A 396 45.79 -31.75 -28.85
CA GLN A 396 46.81 -31.32 -27.86
C GLN A 396 46.17 -31.20 -26.49
N SER A 397 46.67 -31.93 -25.50
CA SER A 397 46.21 -31.82 -24.12
C SER A 397 46.57 -30.45 -23.57
N VAL A 398 45.64 -29.83 -22.87
CA VAL A 398 45.79 -28.52 -22.27
C VAL A 398 45.40 -28.54 -20.78
N THR A 399 46.06 -27.70 -20.00
CA THR A 399 45.65 -27.45 -18.61
C THR A 399 44.83 -26.20 -18.58
N VAL A 400 43.62 -26.30 -18.10
CA VAL A 400 42.67 -25.19 -17.98
C VAL A 400 42.78 -24.55 -16.60
N GLY A 401 42.53 -23.24 -16.54
CA GLY A 401 42.45 -22.47 -15.31
C GLY A 401 41.04 -22.00 -15.04
N ALA A 402 40.83 -20.68 -14.99
CA ALA A 402 39.51 -20.08 -14.77
C ALA A 402 38.60 -20.29 -15.97
N PHE A 403 37.31 -20.42 -15.67
CA PHE A 403 36.23 -20.51 -16.65
C PHE A 403 35.35 -19.25 -16.54
N SER A 404 35.08 -18.60 -17.64
CA SER A 404 34.04 -17.59 -17.79
C SER A 404 32.90 -18.14 -18.65
N ASP A 405 31.78 -17.43 -18.78
CA ASP A 405 30.63 -17.85 -19.59
C ASP A 405 31.01 -18.19 -21.04
N ARG A 406 31.92 -17.43 -21.64
CA ARG A 406 32.31 -17.58 -23.05
C ARG A 406 33.73 -18.07 -23.27
N LEU A 407 34.62 -17.81 -22.31
CA LEU A 407 36.06 -18.03 -22.43
C LEU A 407 36.56 -19.01 -21.37
N VAL A 408 37.64 -19.68 -21.70
CA VAL A 408 38.37 -20.59 -20.78
C VAL A 408 39.85 -20.19 -20.81
N GLN A 409 40.42 -20.01 -19.64
CA GLN A 409 41.82 -19.75 -19.46
C GLN A 409 42.62 -21.04 -19.73
N ILE A 410 43.66 -20.93 -20.55
CA ILE A 410 44.61 -21.98 -20.75
C ILE A 410 45.91 -21.63 -20.01
N VAL A 411 46.21 -22.45 -18.99
CA VAL A 411 47.43 -22.27 -18.15
C VAL A 411 48.63 -22.84 -18.84
N SER A 412 48.48 -23.98 -19.52
CA SER A 412 49.57 -24.62 -20.28
C SER A 412 49.06 -25.43 -21.45
N GLY A 413 49.88 -25.65 -22.47
CA GLY A 413 49.56 -26.43 -23.65
C GLY A 413 49.30 -25.62 -24.92
N LEU A 414 49.05 -24.31 -24.84
CA LEU A 414 48.88 -23.42 -25.99
C LEU A 414 49.76 -22.16 -25.85
N LYS A 415 50.14 -21.59 -27.00
CA LYS A 415 50.84 -20.28 -27.09
C LYS A 415 50.01 -19.32 -27.90
N ALA A 416 50.20 -18.02 -27.62
CA ALA A 416 49.64 -16.98 -28.47
C ALA A 416 50.14 -17.13 -29.91
N GLY A 417 49.28 -17.05 -30.90
CA GLY A 417 49.53 -17.29 -32.30
C GLY A 417 49.17 -18.74 -32.80
N ASP A 418 48.94 -19.68 -31.88
CA ASP A 418 48.46 -21.01 -32.27
C ASP A 418 47.09 -20.93 -32.92
N ARG A 419 46.83 -21.81 -33.90
CA ARG A 419 45.52 -21.92 -34.54
C ARG A 419 44.82 -23.17 -34.05
N ILE A 420 43.57 -23.00 -33.61
CA ILE A 420 42.74 -24.09 -33.06
C ILE A 420 41.41 -24.18 -33.83
N LEU A 421 40.88 -25.39 -33.91
CA LEU A 421 39.64 -25.65 -34.57
C LEU A 421 38.54 -26.02 -33.56
N LYS A 422 37.30 -25.69 -33.91
CA LYS A 422 36.11 -25.99 -33.10
C LYS A 422 35.97 -27.52 -32.92
N VAL A 423 35.86 -27.93 -31.66
CA VAL A 423 35.59 -29.33 -31.32
C VAL A 423 34.11 -29.59 -31.56
N GLN A 424 33.76 -30.39 -32.59
CA GLN A 424 32.36 -30.83 -32.73
C GLN A 424 32.07 -31.83 -31.63
N GLY A 425 30.98 -31.57 -30.89
CA GLY A 425 30.60 -32.37 -29.74
C GLY A 425 30.57 -33.86 -30.06
N VAL A 426 31.14 -34.63 -29.14
CA VAL A 426 30.88 -36.06 -29.05
C VAL A 426 29.38 -36.22 -28.91
N ALA A 427 28.75 -36.86 -29.88
CA ALA A 427 27.32 -37.19 -29.84
C ALA A 427 27.01 -37.81 -28.48
N GLU A 428 26.00 -37.30 -27.81
CA GLU A 428 25.42 -37.94 -26.63
C GLU A 428 25.08 -39.40 -27.04
N GLY A 429 25.84 -40.33 -26.45
CA GLY A 429 25.56 -41.74 -26.59
C GLY A 429 24.21 -42.02 -25.98
N THR A 430 23.28 -42.44 -26.81
CA THR A 430 22.06 -43.14 -26.45
C THR A 430 22.32 -44.19 -25.38
N SER A 431 21.74 -44.04 -24.23
CA SER A 431 21.34 -45.13 -23.33
C SER A 431 20.04 -44.74 -22.63
#